data_fe598370b7c06e3926f2828bbd72cfb3
#
_entry.id   fe598370b7c06e3926f2828bbd72cfb3
#
_cell.length_a   1.000
_cell.length_b   1.000
_cell.length_c   1.000
_cell.angle_alpha   90.00
_cell.angle_beta   90.00
_cell.angle_gamma   90.00
#
_symmetry.space_group_name_H-M   'P 1'
#
loop_
_entity.id
_entity.type
_entity.pdbx_description
1 polymer ?
#
loop_
_entity_poly.entity_id
_entity_poly.type
_entity_poly.pdbx_seq_one_letter_code
_entity_poly.pdbx_strand_id
1 'polypeptide(L)'
;LDSRLVDLLGSAFVEDTIDITYNGYENPGLKVNKQWKAELTLRDILRHQAGFPADPQYYNDSYDQSSQSIVPGAVNVLYSGSDGSTETRTETLHSIFKTPLMYEPGTKTVYSDVDYMLLAFVIEKITGKGLDVFLKETFWDPTGLTRTTYNPLQNGFAPNDCAATELNGDTRDGYVSFTGARTV
;
A
#
# COMPACT_ATOMS: atom_id res chain seq x y z
N LEU A 1 -1.94 1.97 19.75
CA LEU A 1 -1.54 0.97 18.74
C LEU A 1 -2.49 -0.23 18.66
N ASP A 2 -3.34 -0.42 19.67
CA ASP A 2 -4.27 -1.56 19.75
C ASP A 2 -5.67 -1.23 19.21
N SER A 3 -5.83 -0.10 18.54
CA SER A 3 -7.04 0.25 17.79
C SER A 3 -7.16 -0.67 16.58
N ARG A 4 -8.36 -1.22 16.38
CA ARG A 4 -8.62 -2.08 15.22
C ARG A 4 -8.80 -1.22 13.97
N LEU A 5 -8.30 -1.72 12.85
CA LEU A 5 -8.41 -1.02 11.56
C LEU A 5 -9.86 -0.83 11.14
N VAL A 6 -10.73 -1.79 11.38
CA VAL A 6 -12.15 -1.69 11.07
C VAL A 6 -12.85 -0.54 11.81
N ASP A 7 -12.44 -0.23 13.02
CA ASP A 7 -12.99 0.89 13.80
C ASP A 7 -12.53 2.25 13.24
N LEU A 8 -11.37 2.29 12.59
CA LEU A 8 -10.80 3.50 12.00
C LEU A 8 -11.25 3.73 10.55
N LEU A 9 -11.33 2.67 9.77
CA LEU A 9 -11.59 2.72 8.32
C LEU A 9 -13.05 2.48 7.95
N GLY A 10 -13.82 1.82 8.83
CA GLY A 10 -15.21 1.43 8.60
C GLY A 10 -15.39 -0.02 8.20
N SER A 11 -16.65 -0.48 8.23
CA SER A 11 -16.97 -1.91 8.00
C SER A 11 -16.61 -2.42 6.61
N ALA A 12 -16.57 -1.57 5.59
CA ALA A 12 -16.16 -1.92 4.24
C ALA A 12 -14.74 -2.55 4.20
N PHE A 13 -13.84 -2.15 5.12
CA PHE A 13 -12.52 -2.78 5.25
C PHE A 13 -12.58 -4.30 5.41
N VAL A 14 -13.63 -4.80 6.04
CA VAL A 14 -13.86 -6.24 6.25
C VAL A 14 -14.84 -6.80 5.22
N GLU A 15 -15.95 -6.11 5.00
CA GLU A 15 -17.07 -6.62 4.18
C GLU A 15 -16.72 -6.76 2.70
N ASP A 16 -15.89 -5.87 2.16
CA ASP A 16 -15.52 -5.87 0.75
C ASP A 16 -14.46 -6.92 0.40
N THR A 17 -13.92 -7.63 1.39
CA THR A 17 -12.92 -8.69 1.16
C THR A 17 -13.42 -9.72 0.16
N ILE A 18 -12.63 -9.98 -0.89
CA ILE A 18 -12.93 -11.00 -1.90
C ILE A 18 -12.16 -12.29 -1.64
N ASP A 19 -12.56 -13.36 -2.28
CA ASP A 19 -11.90 -14.67 -2.14
C ASP A 19 -10.79 -14.81 -3.18
N ILE A 20 -9.54 -14.85 -2.72
CA ILE A 20 -8.35 -15.14 -3.54
C ILE A 20 -7.57 -16.25 -2.85
N THR A 21 -7.25 -17.30 -3.60
CA THR A 21 -6.34 -18.36 -3.13
C THR A 21 -4.93 -18.05 -3.61
N TYR A 22 -4.02 -17.82 -2.69
CA TYR A 22 -2.62 -17.56 -3.01
C TYR A 22 -1.83 -18.87 -3.10
N ASN A 23 -1.00 -19.00 -4.14
CA ASN A 23 -0.13 -20.17 -4.30
C ASN A 23 0.83 -20.31 -3.10
N GLY A 24 0.92 -21.53 -2.57
CA GLY A 24 1.78 -21.81 -1.42
C GLY A 24 1.16 -21.46 -0.06
N TYR A 25 -0.08 -21.01 -0.03
CA TYR A 25 -0.83 -20.70 1.20
C TYR A 25 -2.15 -21.46 1.23
N GLU A 26 -2.51 -21.93 2.43
CA GLU A 26 -3.83 -22.52 2.65
C GLU A 26 -4.89 -21.41 2.63
N ASN A 27 -5.94 -21.59 1.83
CA ASN A 27 -7.06 -20.66 1.85
C ASN A 27 -7.95 -20.94 3.06
N PRO A 28 -8.07 -20.01 4.03
CA PRO A 28 -8.87 -20.19 5.22
C PRO A 28 -10.38 -20.12 4.94
N GLY A 29 -10.75 -19.74 3.72
CA GLY A 29 -12.09 -19.36 3.31
C GLY A 29 -12.47 -17.92 3.72
N LEU A 30 -13.35 -17.32 2.94
CA LEU A 30 -13.72 -15.91 3.05
C LEU A 30 -14.21 -15.52 4.46
N LYS A 31 -14.97 -16.39 5.13
CA LYS A 31 -15.49 -16.12 6.48
C LYS A 31 -14.35 -15.95 7.49
N VAL A 32 -13.37 -16.84 7.48
CA VAL A 32 -12.22 -16.77 8.40
C VAL A 32 -11.35 -15.57 8.06
N ASN A 33 -11.12 -15.30 6.79
CA ASN A 33 -10.35 -14.15 6.36
C ASN A 33 -10.97 -12.82 6.83
N LYS A 34 -12.30 -12.67 6.72
CA LYS A 34 -13.02 -11.52 7.27
C LYS A 34 -12.90 -11.42 8.80
N GLN A 35 -12.89 -12.56 9.52
CA GLN A 35 -12.65 -12.55 10.96
C GLN A 35 -11.25 -12.05 11.29
N TRP A 36 -10.23 -12.52 10.59
CA TRP A 36 -8.86 -12.03 10.76
C TRP A 36 -8.74 -10.52 10.51
N LYS A 37 -9.34 -10.03 9.42
CA LYS A 37 -9.33 -8.58 9.13
C LYS A 37 -10.07 -7.75 10.16
N ALA A 38 -11.15 -8.27 10.75
CA ALA A 38 -11.92 -7.56 11.78
C ALA A 38 -11.12 -7.36 13.08
N GLU A 39 -10.10 -8.18 13.32
CA GLU A 39 -9.27 -8.11 14.53
C GLU A 39 -7.94 -7.38 14.30
N LEU A 40 -7.59 -7.07 13.04
CA LEU A 40 -6.34 -6.37 12.72
C LEU A 40 -6.22 -5.04 13.44
N THR A 41 -5.05 -4.80 14.00
CA THR A 41 -4.70 -3.58 14.73
C THR A 41 -3.63 -2.76 14.02
N LEU A 42 -3.45 -1.50 14.43
CA LEU A 42 -2.32 -0.69 13.98
C LEU A 42 -0.97 -1.33 14.32
N ARG A 43 -0.91 -2.11 15.39
CA ARG A 43 0.31 -2.82 15.80
C ARG A 43 0.72 -3.88 14.78
N ASP A 44 -0.25 -4.60 14.23
CA ASP A 44 0.02 -5.68 13.28
C ASP A 44 0.59 -5.14 11.97
N ILE A 45 0.03 -4.04 11.45
CA ILE A 45 0.54 -3.41 10.22
C ILE A 45 1.91 -2.75 10.44
N LEU A 46 2.16 -2.10 11.59
CA LEU A 46 3.47 -1.52 11.91
C LEU A 46 4.59 -2.55 12.02
N ARG A 47 4.25 -3.80 12.31
CA ARG A 47 5.19 -4.91 12.45
C ARG A 47 5.31 -5.78 11.21
N HIS A 48 4.56 -5.47 10.15
CA HIS A 48 4.41 -6.35 8.98
C HIS A 48 3.93 -7.77 9.36
N GLN A 49 3.00 -7.84 10.30
CA GLN A 49 2.40 -9.08 10.80
C GLN A 49 0.91 -9.18 10.47
N ALA A 50 0.40 -8.31 9.62
CA ALA A 50 -1.01 -8.27 9.26
C ALA A 50 -1.44 -9.44 8.37
N GLY A 51 -0.54 -9.99 7.58
CA GLY A 51 -0.86 -11.10 6.67
C GLY A 51 -1.16 -10.68 5.22
N PHE A 52 -1.06 -9.41 4.87
CA PHE A 52 -1.22 -8.96 3.49
C PHE A 52 -0.12 -9.51 2.57
N PRO A 53 -0.39 -9.66 1.25
CA PRO A 53 0.65 -9.92 0.26
C PRO A 53 1.68 -8.79 0.24
N ALA A 54 2.91 -9.11 -0.15
CA ALA A 54 4.03 -8.16 -0.13
C ALA A 54 3.76 -6.95 -1.04
N ASP A 55 3.45 -7.19 -2.30
CA ASP A 55 3.14 -6.16 -3.30
C ASP A 55 2.07 -6.70 -4.26
N PRO A 56 0.78 -6.40 -4.04
CA PRO A 56 -0.30 -6.83 -4.93
C PRO A 56 -0.37 -6.05 -6.24
N GLN A 57 0.55 -5.14 -6.50
CA GLN A 57 0.67 -4.37 -7.74
C GLN A 57 -0.66 -3.80 -8.24
N TYR A 58 -1.36 -3.06 -7.41
CA TYR A 58 -2.67 -2.45 -7.73
C TYR A 58 -2.66 -1.59 -8.99
N TYR A 59 -1.49 -1.14 -9.42
CA TYR A 59 -1.25 -0.32 -10.61
C TYR A 59 -1.01 -1.14 -11.89
N ASN A 60 -0.86 -2.46 -11.80
CA ASN A 60 -0.55 -3.34 -12.93
C ASN A 60 -1.78 -4.20 -13.27
N ASP A 61 -2.38 -3.97 -14.42
CA ASP A 61 -3.59 -4.65 -14.87
C ASP A 61 -3.38 -6.14 -15.22
N SER A 62 -2.14 -6.54 -15.49
CA SER A 62 -1.77 -7.89 -15.92
C SER A 62 -1.13 -8.73 -14.81
N TYR A 63 -1.28 -8.31 -13.55
CA TYR A 63 -0.75 -9.04 -12.40
C TYR A 63 -1.74 -10.09 -11.91
N ASP A 64 -1.28 -11.36 -11.83
CA ASP A 64 -2.07 -12.43 -11.23
C ASP A 64 -1.83 -12.50 -9.73
N GLN A 65 -2.87 -12.20 -8.97
CA GLN A 65 -2.81 -12.18 -7.50
C GLN A 65 -2.51 -13.56 -6.91
N SER A 66 -2.99 -14.63 -7.53
CA SER A 66 -2.82 -15.98 -6.97
C SER A 66 -1.38 -16.45 -7.02
N SER A 67 -0.70 -16.21 -8.12
CA SER A 67 0.73 -16.55 -8.30
C SER A 67 1.68 -15.45 -7.86
N GLN A 68 1.15 -14.27 -7.56
CA GLN A 68 1.93 -13.07 -7.21
C GLN A 68 2.99 -12.73 -8.28
N SER A 69 2.59 -12.79 -9.56
CA SER A 69 3.48 -12.56 -10.69
C SER A 69 2.75 -11.96 -11.88
N ILE A 70 3.51 -11.37 -12.80
CA ILE A 70 2.98 -10.93 -14.09
C ILE A 70 2.83 -12.16 -14.99
N VAL A 71 1.59 -12.40 -15.40
CA VAL A 71 1.25 -13.54 -16.28
C VAL A 71 0.58 -12.99 -17.54
N PRO A 72 1.09 -13.28 -18.74
CA PRO A 72 0.48 -12.82 -19.99
C PRO A 72 -1.00 -13.23 -20.07
N GLY A 73 -1.88 -12.25 -20.23
CA GLY A 73 -3.33 -12.47 -20.34
C GLY A 73 -4.07 -12.65 -19.00
N ALA A 74 -3.37 -12.60 -17.86
CA ALA A 74 -4.03 -12.49 -16.56
C ALA A 74 -4.73 -11.13 -16.41
N VAL A 75 -5.68 -11.08 -15.51
CA VAL A 75 -6.38 -9.85 -15.12
C VAL A 75 -6.19 -9.65 -13.63
N ASN A 76 -5.64 -8.52 -13.24
CA ASN A 76 -5.54 -8.17 -11.84
C ASN A 76 -6.91 -7.77 -11.30
N VAL A 77 -7.52 -8.66 -10.52
CA VAL A 77 -8.83 -8.43 -9.89
C VAL A 77 -8.82 -7.32 -8.82
N LEU A 78 -7.64 -6.86 -8.44
CA LEU A 78 -7.40 -5.76 -7.49
C LEU A 78 -6.85 -4.51 -8.19
N TYR A 79 -6.85 -4.45 -9.52
CA TYR A 79 -6.36 -3.28 -10.26
C TYR A 79 -7.14 -2.02 -9.88
N SER A 80 -6.42 -0.95 -9.59
CA SER A 80 -6.99 0.35 -9.20
C SER A 80 -6.61 1.50 -10.14
N GLY A 81 -5.79 1.22 -11.12
CA GLY A 81 -5.25 2.25 -12.00
C GLY A 81 -3.82 2.66 -11.64
N SER A 82 -3.24 3.57 -12.43
CA SER A 82 -1.81 3.91 -12.33
C SER A 82 -1.49 5.40 -12.48
N ASP A 83 -2.48 6.27 -12.62
CA ASP A 83 -2.26 7.69 -12.92
C ASP A 83 -2.00 8.57 -11.68
N GLY A 84 -2.18 8.02 -10.48
CA GLY A 84 -1.95 8.72 -9.22
C GLY A 84 -2.98 9.82 -8.89
N SER A 85 -4.07 9.92 -9.64
CA SER A 85 -5.16 10.87 -9.37
C SER A 85 -5.84 10.57 -8.02
N THR A 86 -6.69 11.50 -7.57
CA THR A 86 -7.51 11.27 -6.36
C THR A 86 -8.44 10.07 -6.54
N GLU A 87 -8.95 9.86 -7.75
CA GLU A 87 -9.79 8.71 -8.09
C GLU A 87 -9.00 7.42 -7.96
N THR A 88 -7.81 7.34 -8.56
CA THR A 88 -6.91 6.19 -8.42
C THR A 88 -6.53 5.92 -6.97
N ARG A 89 -6.28 6.94 -6.15
CA ARG A 89 -6.03 6.76 -4.70
C ARG A 89 -7.23 6.14 -3.99
N THR A 90 -8.43 6.61 -4.30
CA THR A 90 -9.69 6.06 -3.74
C THR A 90 -9.87 4.61 -4.15
N GLU A 91 -9.65 4.30 -5.42
CA GLU A 91 -9.72 2.92 -5.92
C GLU A 91 -8.63 2.03 -5.30
N THR A 92 -7.44 2.56 -5.05
CA THR A 92 -6.38 1.81 -4.32
C THR A 92 -6.84 1.44 -2.90
N LEU A 93 -7.50 2.36 -2.18
CA LEU A 93 -8.05 2.05 -0.87
C LEU A 93 -9.13 0.94 -0.94
N HIS A 94 -10.02 1.01 -1.92
CA HIS A 94 -11.01 -0.03 -2.16
C HIS A 94 -10.35 -1.37 -2.54
N SER A 95 -9.30 -1.36 -3.33
CA SER A 95 -8.53 -2.56 -3.66
C SER A 95 -7.86 -3.17 -2.43
N ILE A 96 -7.33 -2.34 -1.52
CA ILE A 96 -6.84 -2.81 -0.22
C ILE A 96 -7.96 -3.44 0.60
N PHE A 97 -9.17 -2.86 0.59
CA PHE A 97 -10.32 -3.45 1.28
C PHE A 97 -10.72 -4.80 0.70
N LYS A 98 -10.62 -4.97 -0.61
CA LYS A 98 -10.87 -6.25 -1.29
C LYS A 98 -9.79 -7.29 -1.02
N THR A 99 -8.56 -6.88 -0.72
CA THR A 99 -7.40 -7.78 -0.58
C THR A 99 -7.56 -8.70 0.63
N PRO A 100 -7.62 -10.04 0.46
CA PRO A 100 -7.61 -10.97 1.56
C PRO A 100 -6.21 -11.15 2.15
N LEU A 101 -6.15 -11.62 3.38
CA LEU A 101 -4.90 -11.98 4.03
C LEU A 101 -4.43 -13.36 3.56
N MET A 102 -3.14 -13.52 3.34
CA MET A 102 -2.51 -14.77 2.91
C MET A 102 -2.39 -15.78 4.05
N TYR A 103 -2.27 -15.29 5.28
CA TYR A 103 -2.07 -16.11 6.49
C TYR A 103 -2.62 -15.37 7.71
N GLU A 104 -2.78 -16.11 8.78
CA GLU A 104 -3.29 -15.60 10.05
C GLU A 104 -2.38 -14.50 10.62
N PRO A 105 -2.95 -13.34 10.99
CA PRO A 105 -2.19 -12.24 11.61
C PRO A 105 -1.36 -12.68 12.81
N GLY A 106 -0.18 -12.10 12.94
CA GLY A 106 0.74 -12.38 14.03
C GLY A 106 1.55 -13.68 13.90
N THR A 107 1.25 -14.55 12.91
CA THR A 107 1.95 -15.84 12.75
C THR A 107 3.24 -15.76 11.96
N LYS A 108 3.39 -14.73 11.13
CA LYS A 108 4.58 -14.48 10.31
C LYS A 108 4.86 -12.98 10.26
N THR A 109 6.10 -12.62 9.96
CA THR A 109 6.49 -11.25 9.61
C THR A 109 6.92 -11.24 8.15
N VAL A 110 6.13 -10.60 7.29
CA VAL A 110 6.39 -10.46 5.86
C VAL A 110 6.22 -9.00 5.50
N TYR A 111 7.28 -8.37 5.02
CA TYR A 111 7.24 -6.99 4.56
C TYR A 111 6.15 -6.83 3.50
N SER A 112 5.26 -5.87 3.71
CA SER A 112 4.13 -5.59 2.81
C SER A 112 3.99 -4.08 2.63
N ASP A 113 3.95 -3.64 1.38
CA ASP A 113 3.67 -2.25 1.02
C ASP A 113 2.26 -1.84 1.43
N VAL A 114 1.32 -2.80 1.43
CA VAL A 114 -0.07 -2.59 1.84
C VAL A 114 -0.17 -2.06 3.27
N ASP A 115 0.67 -2.56 4.17
CA ASP A 115 0.67 -2.14 5.57
C ASP A 115 0.90 -0.64 5.71
N TYR A 116 1.87 -0.11 4.99
CA TYR A 116 2.20 1.32 5.06
C TYR A 116 1.29 2.20 4.21
N MET A 117 0.70 1.66 3.13
CA MET A 117 -0.39 2.33 2.43
C MET A 117 -1.60 2.51 3.36
N LEU A 118 -1.97 1.47 4.13
CA LEU A 118 -3.04 1.56 5.12
C LEU A 118 -2.75 2.59 6.21
N LEU A 119 -1.53 2.66 6.73
CA LEU A 119 -1.13 3.66 7.72
C LEU A 119 -1.34 5.08 7.19
N ALA A 120 -0.98 5.34 5.94
CA ALA A 120 -1.20 6.63 5.31
C ALA A 120 -2.71 6.97 5.26
N PHE A 121 -3.55 6.05 4.78
CA PHE A 121 -4.99 6.25 4.73
C PHE A 121 -5.63 6.41 6.12
N VAL A 122 -5.13 5.71 7.13
CA VAL A 122 -5.59 5.89 8.51
C VAL A 122 -5.27 7.29 9.02
N ILE A 123 -4.05 7.79 8.78
CA ILE A 123 -3.66 9.16 9.17
C ILE A 123 -4.57 10.16 8.46
N GLU A 124 -4.77 10.03 7.18
CA GLU A 124 -5.63 10.91 6.39
C GLU A 124 -7.09 10.88 6.90
N LYS A 125 -7.59 9.69 7.22
CA LYS A 125 -8.96 9.52 7.76
C LYS A 125 -9.14 10.18 9.12
N ILE A 126 -8.17 10.05 10.02
CA ILE A 126 -8.26 10.58 11.39
C ILE A 126 -8.05 12.09 11.42
N THR A 127 -7.11 12.58 10.60
CA THR A 127 -6.71 14.00 10.64
C THR A 127 -7.51 14.89 9.68
N GLY A 128 -8.15 14.30 8.67
CA GLY A 128 -8.79 15.03 7.57
C GLY A 128 -7.80 15.78 6.68
N LYS A 129 -6.50 15.46 6.77
CA LYS A 129 -5.42 16.09 6.00
C LYS A 129 -4.71 15.05 5.16
N GLY A 130 -4.20 15.45 3.99
CA GLY A 130 -3.24 14.62 3.26
C GLY A 130 -2.01 14.32 4.10
N LEU A 131 -1.40 13.16 3.91
CA LEU A 131 -0.24 12.73 4.69
C LEU A 131 0.92 13.73 4.59
N ASP A 132 1.15 14.30 3.43
CA ASP A 132 2.16 15.32 3.18
C ASP A 132 1.94 16.59 4.01
N VAL A 133 0.70 17.07 4.04
CA VAL A 133 0.29 18.24 4.84
C VAL A 133 0.44 17.94 6.33
N PHE A 134 -0.04 16.78 6.76
CA PHE A 134 0.05 16.37 8.16
C PHE A 134 1.50 16.29 8.65
N LEU A 135 2.38 15.65 7.87
CA LEU A 135 3.79 15.52 8.23
C LEU A 135 4.50 16.87 8.23
N LYS A 136 4.19 17.71 7.24
CA LYS A 136 4.76 19.05 7.16
C LYS A 136 4.44 19.87 8.42
N GLU A 137 3.17 19.97 8.76
CA GLU A 137 2.72 20.79 9.89
C GLU A 137 3.12 20.22 11.25
N THR A 138 3.16 18.90 11.39
CA THR A 138 3.37 18.23 12.69
C THR A 138 4.84 18.00 12.99
N PHE A 139 5.66 17.74 11.97
CA PHE A 139 7.05 17.34 12.17
C PHE A 139 8.05 18.26 11.46
N TRP A 140 7.88 18.56 10.18
CA TRP A 140 8.92 19.23 9.42
C TRP A 140 9.05 20.70 9.76
N ASP A 141 7.94 21.44 9.78
CA ASP A 141 7.96 22.87 10.12
C ASP A 141 8.42 23.10 11.56
N PRO A 142 7.90 22.39 12.59
CA PRO A 142 8.34 22.58 13.98
C PRO A 142 9.82 22.22 14.21
N THR A 143 10.38 21.33 13.40
CA THR A 143 11.78 20.91 13.52
C THR A 143 12.73 21.65 12.56
N GLY A 144 12.20 22.57 11.75
CA GLY A 144 12.99 23.36 10.81
C GLY A 144 13.47 22.58 9.58
N LEU A 145 12.83 21.48 9.23
CA LEU A 145 13.16 20.65 8.06
C LEU A 145 12.60 21.29 6.78
N THR A 146 13.23 22.33 6.29
CA THR A 146 12.77 23.12 5.14
C THR A 146 13.03 22.47 3.77
N ARG A 147 13.80 21.38 3.73
CA ARG A 147 14.16 20.66 2.50
C ARG A 147 13.62 19.21 2.46
N THR A 148 12.63 18.93 3.29
CA THR A 148 11.94 17.64 3.31
C THR A 148 10.50 17.85 2.82
N THR A 149 10.12 17.16 1.76
CA THR A 149 8.77 17.30 1.18
C THR A 149 8.41 16.08 0.34
N TYR A 150 7.12 15.83 0.18
CA TYR A 150 6.61 15.01 -0.92
C TYR A 150 6.58 15.83 -2.21
N ASN A 151 6.62 15.15 -3.35
CA ASN A 151 6.51 15.78 -4.67
C ASN A 151 7.41 17.03 -4.82
N PRO A 152 8.73 16.89 -4.63
CA PRO A 152 9.63 18.05 -4.55
C PRO A 152 9.55 18.95 -5.77
N LEU A 153 9.40 18.42 -6.97
CA LEU A 153 9.31 19.20 -8.19
C LEU A 153 8.06 20.10 -8.20
N GLN A 154 6.96 19.65 -7.63
CA GLN A 154 5.73 20.44 -7.51
C GLN A 154 5.84 21.48 -6.39
N ASN A 155 6.74 21.28 -5.46
CA ASN A 155 7.01 22.16 -4.32
C ASN A 155 8.20 23.10 -4.54
N GLY A 156 8.59 23.33 -5.80
CA GLY A 156 9.57 24.34 -6.17
C GLY A 156 11.03 23.91 -6.10
N PHE A 157 11.31 22.65 -5.91
CA PHE A 157 12.67 22.10 -5.97
C PHE A 157 13.03 21.69 -7.40
N ALA A 158 14.28 21.88 -7.77
CA ALA A 158 14.81 21.36 -9.04
C ALA A 158 15.22 19.88 -8.86
N PRO A 159 15.30 19.09 -9.95
CA PRO A 159 15.77 17.70 -9.87
C PRO A 159 17.12 17.55 -9.16
N ASN A 160 18.04 18.51 -9.36
CA ASN A 160 19.34 18.51 -8.73
C ASN A 160 19.33 18.83 -7.22
N ASP A 161 18.19 19.29 -6.70
CA ASP A 161 18.01 19.51 -5.27
C ASP A 161 17.56 18.24 -4.54
N CYS A 162 17.13 17.22 -5.28
CA CYS A 162 16.61 15.98 -4.73
C CYS A 162 17.75 14.99 -4.49
N ALA A 163 17.63 14.23 -3.40
CA ALA A 163 18.52 13.11 -3.16
C ALA A 163 18.37 12.07 -4.27
N ALA A 164 19.47 11.58 -4.80
CA ALA A 164 19.45 10.54 -5.81
C ALA A 164 18.98 9.22 -5.18
N THR A 165 18.07 8.56 -5.88
CA THR A 165 17.65 7.19 -5.60
C THR A 165 18.21 6.27 -6.70
N GLU A 166 17.72 5.05 -6.80
CA GLU A 166 18.05 4.20 -7.94
C GLU A 166 17.44 4.73 -9.23
N LEU A 167 18.03 4.37 -10.36
CA LEU A 167 17.43 4.63 -11.66
C LEU A 167 16.17 3.78 -11.81
N ASN A 168 15.12 4.37 -12.31
CA ASN A 168 13.90 3.61 -12.54
C ASN A 168 14.13 2.52 -13.57
N GLY A 169 13.85 1.30 -13.20
CA GLY A 169 14.08 0.12 -14.02
C GLY A 169 15.45 -0.52 -13.86
N ASP A 170 16.37 0.10 -13.14
CA ASP A 170 17.67 -0.50 -12.83
C ASP A 170 17.63 -1.16 -11.44
N THR A 171 18.31 -2.28 -11.32
CA THR A 171 18.52 -2.98 -10.06
C THR A 171 20.00 -3.15 -9.78
N ARG A 172 20.35 -3.56 -8.57
CA ARG A 172 21.74 -3.86 -8.21
C ARG A 172 22.35 -4.98 -9.05
N ASP A 173 21.53 -5.95 -9.39
CA ASP A 173 21.95 -7.19 -10.01
C ASP A 173 21.74 -7.20 -11.52
N GLY A 174 21.24 -6.10 -12.05
CA GLY A 174 20.97 -6.01 -13.45
C GLY A 174 20.05 -4.88 -13.82
N TYR A 175 19.60 -4.94 -15.02
CA TYR A 175 18.81 -3.93 -15.63
C TYR A 175 17.39 -4.42 -15.91
N VAL A 176 16.42 -3.68 -15.46
CA VAL A 176 15.01 -3.87 -15.79
C VAL A 176 14.53 -2.62 -16.52
N SER A 177 14.19 -2.78 -17.80
CA SER A 177 13.74 -1.65 -18.60
C SER A 177 12.31 -1.30 -18.31
N PHE A 178 12.08 -0.10 -17.79
CA PHE A 178 10.77 0.51 -17.72
C PHE A 178 10.67 1.61 -18.78
N THR A 179 9.57 1.64 -19.47
CA THR A 179 9.31 2.64 -20.51
C THR A 179 8.74 3.95 -19.93
N GLY A 180 8.30 3.95 -18.71
CA GLY A 180 7.73 5.10 -18.06
C GLY A 180 8.78 6.12 -17.60
N ALA A 181 8.45 7.39 -17.69
CA ALA A 181 9.25 8.43 -17.07
C ALA A 181 9.31 8.23 -15.57
N ARG A 182 10.45 8.51 -15.00
CA ARG A 182 10.63 8.53 -13.58
C ARG A 182 10.73 9.91 -13.08
N THR A 183 10.01 10.14 -12.10
CA THR A 183 10.07 11.38 -11.37
C THR A 183 10.34 11.04 -9.91
N VAL A 184 11.18 11.79 -9.33
CA VAL A 184 11.37 11.82 -7.90
C VAL A 184 10.28 12.64 -7.24
#